data_6dc58a5c6194169d9bfb451592921ec3
#
_entry.id   6dc58a5c6194169d9bfb451592921ec3
#
_cell.length_a   1.000
_cell.length_b   1.000
_cell.length_c   1.000
_cell.angle_alpha   90.00
_cell.angle_beta   90.00
_cell.angle_gamma   90.00
#
_symmetry.space_group_name_H-M   'P 1'
#
loop_
_entity.id
_entity.type
_entity.pdbx_description
1 polymer ?
#
loop_
_entity_poly.entity_id
_entity_poly.type
_entity_poly.pdbx_seq_one_letter_code
_entity_poly.pdbx_strand_id
1 'polypeptide(L)' 'MAKCPNCGKDVKNPKKTWKMAGRPDKKGKRTQLTIGLFECCGKSFRQVLDKKKI' A
#
# COMPACT_ATOMS: atom_id res chain seq x y z
N MET A 1 -5.72 5.54 -3.37
CA MET A 1 -5.44 6.27 -4.60
C MET A 1 -3.97 6.28 -4.87
N ALA A 2 -3.58 5.65 -5.93
CA ALA A 2 -2.17 5.53 -6.27
C ALA A 2 -1.94 6.02 -7.68
N LYS A 3 -0.84 6.71 -7.88
CA LYS A 3 -0.44 7.13 -9.20
C LYS A 3 0.43 6.06 -9.84
N CYS A 4 0.08 5.69 -11.05
CA CYS A 4 0.90 4.77 -11.81
C CYS A 4 2.26 5.42 -12.12
N PRO A 5 3.38 4.81 -11.72
CA PRO A 5 4.69 5.42 -11.96
C PRO A 5 5.08 5.43 -13.44
N ASN A 6 4.34 4.71 -14.26
CA ASN A 6 4.66 4.58 -15.67
C ASN A 6 3.92 5.58 -16.54
N CYS A 7 2.63 5.77 -16.29
CA CYS A 7 1.80 6.68 -17.11
C CYS A 7 1.19 7.84 -16.34
N GLY A 8 1.33 7.84 -15.02
CA GLY A 8 0.82 8.92 -14.18
C GLY A 8 -0.69 8.94 -13.97
N LYS A 9 -1.39 7.91 -14.40
CA LYS A 9 -2.83 7.83 -14.18
C LYS A 9 -3.15 7.47 -12.73
N ASP A 10 -4.23 8.05 -12.22
CA ASP A 10 -4.71 7.71 -10.89
C ASP A 10 -5.44 6.39 -10.94
N VAL A 11 -4.96 5.44 -10.14
CA VAL A 11 -5.60 4.13 -10.02
C VAL A 11 -6.35 4.09 -8.70
N LYS A 12 -7.67 3.95 -8.78
CA LYS A 12 -8.52 3.97 -7.61
C LYS A 12 -8.80 2.59 -7.04
N ASN A 13 -8.85 1.58 -7.89
CA ASN A 13 -9.21 0.23 -7.48
C ASN A 13 -7.99 -0.66 -7.45
N PRO A 14 -7.54 -1.07 -6.25
CA PRO A 14 -6.44 -2.02 -6.16
C PRO A 14 -6.91 -3.41 -6.61
N LYS A 15 -6.01 -4.14 -7.25
CA LYS A 15 -6.29 -5.50 -7.67
C LYS A 15 -6.37 -6.44 -6.47
N LYS A 16 -5.50 -6.21 -5.48
CA LYS A 16 -5.49 -6.96 -4.22
C LYS A 16 -5.14 -6.02 -3.09
N THR A 17 -5.66 -6.31 -1.91
CA THR A 17 -5.29 -5.58 -0.71
C THR A 17 -4.99 -6.57 0.40
N TRP A 18 -4.01 -6.24 1.23
CA TRP A 18 -3.68 -7.05 2.39
C TRP A 18 -3.13 -6.16 3.49
N LYS A 19 -3.13 -6.70 4.69
CA LYS A 19 -2.61 -5.99 5.86
C LYS A 19 -1.29 -6.62 6.27
N MET A 20 -0.31 -5.77 6.54
CA MET A 20 0.99 -6.21 7.02
C MET A 20 1.34 -5.48 8.30
N ALA A 21 1.92 -6.22 9.24
CA ALA A 21 2.44 -5.63 10.45
C ALA A 21 3.85 -5.14 10.19
N GLY A 22 4.11 -3.87 10.47
CA GLY A 22 5.43 -3.29 10.36
C GLY A 22 6.31 -3.70 11.53
N ARG A 23 7.54 -3.18 11.56
CA ARG A 23 8.46 -3.44 12.65
C ARG A 23 7.95 -2.80 13.93
N PRO A 24 8.12 -3.44 15.08
CA PRO A 24 7.79 -2.82 16.35
C PRO A 24 8.71 -1.64 16.62
N ASP A 25 8.12 -0.57 17.14
CA ASP A 25 8.88 0.60 17.48
C ASP A 25 9.55 0.42 18.87
N LYS A 26 10.29 1.45 19.31
CA LYS A 26 11.01 1.37 20.59
C LYS A 26 10.10 1.09 21.78
N LYS A 27 8.84 1.44 21.68
CA LYS A 27 7.86 1.21 22.72
C LYS A 27 7.13 -0.13 22.59
N GLY A 28 7.52 -0.94 21.63
CA GLY A 28 6.88 -2.22 21.39
C GLY A 28 5.58 -2.14 20.61
N LYS A 29 5.23 -0.97 20.09
CA LYS A 29 4.03 -0.80 19.30
C LYS A 29 4.33 -1.10 17.84
N ARG A 30 3.45 -1.84 17.21
CA ARG A 30 3.59 -2.16 15.80
C ARG A 30 2.72 -1.25 14.95
N THR A 31 3.22 -0.94 13.77
CA THR A 31 2.44 -0.17 12.80
C THR A 31 1.83 -1.14 11.81
N GLN A 32 0.51 -1.12 11.73
CA GLN A 32 -0.21 -1.92 10.74
C GLN A 32 -0.32 -1.14 9.45
N LEU A 33 0.15 -1.74 8.37
CA LEU A 33 0.11 -1.11 7.05
C LEU A 33 -0.87 -1.87 6.17
N THR A 34 -1.78 -1.13 5.54
CA THR A 34 -2.66 -1.70 4.54
C THR A 34 -2.06 -1.41 3.17
N ILE A 35 -1.72 -2.47 2.46
CA ILE A 35 -1.06 -2.35 1.17
C ILE A 35 -2.04 -2.77 0.08
N GLY A 36 -2.08 -2.00 -0.99
CA GLY A 36 -2.87 -2.32 -2.15
C GLY A 36 -1.97 -2.61 -3.34
N LEU A 37 -2.26 -3.67 -4.05
CA LEU A 37 -1.58 -3.98 -5.30
C LEU A 37 -2.38 -3.39 -6.45
N PHE A 38 -1.75 -2.45 -7.14
CA PHE A 38 -2.37 -1.79 -8.28
C PHE A 38 -1.71 -2.27 -9.56
N GLU A 39 -2.48 -2.30 -10.61
CA GLU A 39 -1.98 -2.66 -11.92
C GLU A 39 -2.37 -1.59 -12.92
N CYS A 40 -1.37 -1.09 -13.65
CA CYS A 40 -1.58 -0.06 -14.66
C CYS A 40 -0.54 -0.22 -15.76
N CYS A 41 -0.96 -0.03 -17.00
CA CYS A 41 -0.05 -0.10 -18.16
C CYS A 41 0.72 -1.41 -18.25
N GLY A 42 0.10 -2.51 -17.82
CA GLY A 42 0.73 -3.82 -17.84
C GLY A 42 1.77 -4.06 -16.76
N LYS A 43 1.93 -3.10 -15.84
CA LYS A 43 2.86 -3.26 -14.71
C LYS A 43 2.11 -3.17 -13.40
N SER A 44 2.52 -3.97 -12.44
CA SER A 44 1.94 -3.95 -11.11
C SER A 44 2.85 -3.19 -10.16
N PHE A 45 2.26 -2.50 -9.21
CA PHE A 45 3.00 -1.77 -8.18
C PHE A 45 2.22 -1.81 -6.87
N ARG A 46 2.94 -1.65 -5.77
CA ARG A 46 2.35 -1.66 -4.44
C ARG A 46 2.33 -0.26 -3.87
N GLN A 47 1.24 0.06 -3.18
CA GLN A 47 1.11 1.34 -2.50
C GLN A 47 0.54 1.12 -1.11
N VAL A 48 1.02 1.92 -0.17
CA VAL A 48 0.48 1.90 1.18
C VAL A 48 -0.81 2.73 1.18
N LEU A 49 -1.91 2.08 1.50
CA LEU A 49 -3.22 2.74 1.52
C LEU A 49 -3.50 3.35 2.88
N ASP A 50 -3.05 2.67 3.95
CA ASP A 50 -3.33 3.13 5.30
C ASP A 50 -2.21 2.73 6.24
N LYS A 51 -2.03 3.53 7.28
CA LYS A 51 -1.08 3.26 8.35
C LYS A 51 -1.82 3.40 9.67
N LYS A 52 -1.75 2.38 10.49
CA LYS A 52 -2.41 2.39 11.79
C LYS A 52 -1.47 1.85 12.83
N LYS A 53 -1.31 2.58 13.91
CA LYS A 53 -0.54 2.09 15.07
C LYS A 53 -1.42 1.22 15.93
N ILE A 54 -0.88 0.08 16.28
CA ILE A 54 -1.57 -0.87 17.14
C ILE A 54 -0.99 -0.82 18.54
#